data_73d992249b6e4a49a99b5c3a7100679a
#
_entry.id   73d992249b6e4a49a99b5c3a7100679a
#
_cell.length_a   1.000
_cell.length_b   1.000
_cell.length_c   1.000
_cell.angle_alpha   90.00
_cell.angle_beta   90.00
_cell.angle_gamma   90.00
#
_symmetry.space_group_name_H-M   'P 1'
#
loop_
_entity.id
_entity.type
_entity.pdbx_description
1 polymer ?
#
loop_
_entity_poly.entity_id
_entity_poly.type
_entity_poly.pdbx_seq_one_letter_code
_entity_poly.pdbx_strand_id
1 'polypeptide(L)'
;MVVLCHGFPELAFSWRHQVLALAEAGYHVLAPDQRGYGGSDRPAAVDAYTVTELSADLVGLLDDVGSQQAALVGHDFGAVVAWTAPLLHPDRFSAVAGLSLPPVPRPKVPTTQAFRKVFGDNFFYILYFQEPGPADAELAEDPATTLRRLFATPSADDVAAALRMLTPGPEGFLARIPEPGGLPGWINQQDFDFYVEEFTRTEFTGALNWYRCFDRNWELTAAPPAATIDAPALFIGGTDDATLAYTPRHRAREVATGDYREVMIKGAGHWLTEECPHDVTRALLEFLTDPIVDQRIRSSTR
;
A
#
# COMPACT_ATOMS: atom_id res chain seq x y z
N MET A 1 -17.02 -9.18 6.89
CA MET A 1 -16.55 -7.85 6.44
C MET A 1 -15.11 -7.97 5.95
N VAL A 2 -14.80 -7.37 4.80
CA VAL A 2 -13.42 -7.23 4.27
C VAL A 2 -13.22 -5.76 3.91
N VAL A 3 -12.10 -5.16 4.33
CA VAL A 3 -11.71 -3.79 3.97
C VAL A 3 -10.47 -3.84 3.09
N LEU A 4 -10.50 -3.14 1.95
CA LEU A 4 -9.45 -3.11 0.95
C LEU A 4 -8.80 -1.72 0.92
N CYS A 5 -7.51 -1.64 1.22
CA CYS A 5 -6.74 -0.40 1.32
C CYS A 5 -5.77 -0.30 0.14
N HIS A 6 -5.96 0.68 -0.73
CA HIS A 6 -5.07 0.94 -1.88
C HIS A 6 -3.77 1.61 -1.44
N GLY A 7 -2.78 1.68 -2.33
CA GLY A 7 -1.50 2.34 -2.12
C GLY A 7 -1.32 3.65 -2.90
N PHE A 8 -0.05 3.97 -3.22
CA PHE A 8 0.35 5.15 -3.97
C PHE A 8 0.83 4.77 -5.39
N PRO A 9 0.46 5.49 -6.43
CA PRO A 9 -0.65 6.43 -6.53
C PRO A 9 -1.91 5.73 -7.06
N GLU A 10 -2.63 5.11 -6.15
CA GLU A 10 -3.83 4.34 -6.48
C GLU A 10 -5.10 5.01 -5.94
N LEU A 11 -6.23 4.37 -6.17
CA LEU A 11 -7.57 4.72 -5.70
C LEU A 11 -8.29 3.44 -5.26
N ALA A 12 -9.46 3.56 -4.63
CA ALA A 12 -10.35 2.42 -4.40
C ALA A 12 -10.60 1.59 -5.68
N PHE A 13 -10.52 2.23 -6.83
CA PHE A 13 -10.70 1.65 -8.15
C PHE A 13 -9.69 0.55 -8.48
N SER A 14 -8.49 0.56 -7.91
CA SER A 14 -7.49 -0.51 -8.10
C SER A 14 -7.97 -1.88 -7.61
N TRP A 15 -8.97 -1.89 -6.73
CA TRP A 15 -9.58 -3.10 -6.18
C TRP A 15 -10.83 -3.59 -6.93
N ARG A 16 -11.21 -2.97 -8.08
CA ARG A 16 -12.48 -3.27 -8.78
C ARG A 16 -12.69 -4.75 -9.09
N HIS A 17 -11.62 -5.47 -9.41
CA HIS A 17 -11.68 -6.91 -9.70
C HIS A 17 -11.92 -7.73 -8.42
N GLN A 18 -11.22 -7.39 -7.34
CA GLN A 18 -11.32 -8.10 -6.06
C GLN A 18 -12.63 -7.81 -5.35
N VAL A 19 -13.13 -6.56 -5.41
CA VAL A 19 -14.44 -6.18 -4.82
C VAL A 19 -15.55 -7.06 -5.37
N LEU A 20 -15.64 -7.21 -6.68
CA LEU A 20 -16.69 -8.02 -7.32
C LEU A 20 -16.60 -9.49 -6.90
N ALA A 21 -15.41 -10.09 -7.00
CA ALA A 21 -15.22 -11.49 -6.68
C ALA A 21 -15.43 -11.82 -5.20
N LEU A 22 -15.00 -10.95 -4.29
CA LEU A 22 -15.22 -11.12 -2.86
C LEU A 22 -16.70 -10.95 -2.49
N ALA A 23 -17.42 -10.01 -3.14
CA ALA A 23 -18.84 -9.83 -2.95
C ALA A 23 -19.63 -11.06 -3.46
N GLU A 24 -19.27 -11.62 -4.62
CA GLU A 24 -19.83 -12.86 -5.14
C GLU A 24 -19.58 -14.06 -4.21
N ALA A 25 -18.46 -14.08 -3.51
CA ALA A 25 -18.17 -15.07 -2.47
C ALA A 25 -18.93 -14.85 -1.15
N GLY A 26 -19.76 -13.80 -1.07
CA GLY A 26 -20.64 -13.52 0.07
C GLY A 26 -20.02 -12.63 1.15
N TYR A 27 -18.89 -11.97 0.88
CA TYR A 27 -18.31 -10.99 1.81
C TYR A 27 -18.97 -9.62 1.62
N HIS A 28 -19.18 -8.91 2.72
CA HIS A 28 -19.41 -7.47 2.67
C HIS A 28 -18.06 -6.79 2.51
N VAL A 29 -17.87 -6.04 1.42
CA VAL A 29 -16.58 -5.46 1.02
C VAL A 29 -16.65 -3.95 1.08
N LEU A 30 -15.68 -3.32 1.71
CA LEU A 30 -15.42 -1.88 1.69
C LEU A 30 -14.07 -1.62 1.01
N ALA A 31 -14.06 -0.75 0.01
CA ALA A 31 -12.85 -0.26 -0.63
C ALA A 31 -12.93 1.28 -0.65
N PRO A 32 -12.45 1.97 0.38
CA PRO A 32 -12.46 3.43 0.40
C PRO A 32 -11.35 4.00 -0.47
N ASP A 33 -11.58 5.16 -1.09
CA ASP A 33 -10.48 6.08 -1.33
C ASP A 33 -9.96 6.51 0.03
N GLN A 34 -8.72 6.20 0.35
CA GLN A 34 -8.18 6.52 1.66
C GLN A 34 -7.92 8.02 1.79
N ARG A 35 -7.76 8.52 3.02
CA ARG A 35 -7.49 9.94 3.32
C ARG A 35 -6.38 10.49 2.42
N GLY A 36 -6.66 11.60 1.73
CA GLY A 36 -5.72 12.23 0.79
C GLY A 36 -5.93 11.87 -0.68
N TYR A 37 -6.87 10.95 -0.97
CA TYR A 37 -7.11 10.43 -2.31
C TYR A 37 -8.58 10.59 -2.72
N GLY A 38 -8.81 10.61 -4.02
CA GLY A 38 -10.11 10.48 -4.65
C GLY A 38 -11.21 11.34 -4.02
N GLY A 39 -12.30 10.71 -3.66
CA GLY A 39 -13.45 11.35 -3.02
C GLY A 39 -13.29 11.70 -1.55
N SER A 40 -12.23 11.24 -0.87
CA SER A 40 -12.00 11.45 0.55
C SER A 40 -11.38 12.81 0.89
N ASP A 41 -11.46 13.19 2.17
CA ASP A 41 -10.90 14.43 2.67
C ASP A 41 -9.38 14.52 2.47
N ARG A 42 -8.91 15.75 2.22
CA ARG A 42 -7.50 16.10 2.02
C ARG A 42 -7.08 17.19 3.00
N PRO A 43 -6.88 16.87 4.30
CA PRO A 43 -6.42 17.83 5.29
C PRO A 43 -5.09 18.48 4.88
N ALA A 44 -4.94 19.77 5.15
CA ALA A 44 -3.70 20.48 4.78
C ALA A 44 -2.50 20.12 5.68
N ALA A 45 -2.74 19.71 6.92
CA ALA A 45 -1.68 19.38 7.87
C ALA A 45 -1.07 18.01 7.57
N VAL A 46 0.26 17.93 7.46
CA VAL A 46 0.99 16.68 7.24
C VAL A 46 0.66 15.63 8.33
N ASP A 47 0.64 16.05 9.59
CA ASP A 47 0.37 15.14 10.73
C ASP A 47 -1.02 14.50 10.70
N ALA A 48 -1.95 15.01 9.88
CA ALA A 48 -3.24 14.38 9.65
C ALA A 48 -3.14 13.06 8.84
N TYR A 49 -1.96 12.72 8.31
CA TYR A 49 -1.74 11.53 7.49
C TYR A 49 -0.89 10.46 8.17
N THR A 50 -0.74 10.54 9.48
CA THR A 50 -0.02 9.51 10.22
C THR A 50 -0.74 8.17 10.14
N VAL A 51 0.01 7.08 10.29
CA VAL A 51 -0.57 5.73 10.25
C VAL A 51 -1.60 5.50 11.38
N THR A 52 -1.51 6.25 12.48
CA THR A 52 -2.52 6.23 13.54
C THR A 52 -3.84 6.83 13.07
N GLU A 53 -3.80 7.95 12.34
CA GLU A 53 -4.98 8.57 11.74
C GLU A 53 -5.60 7.68 10.65
N LEU A 54 -4.75 7.12 9.76
CA LEU A 54 -5.21 6.20 8.72
C LEU A 54 -5.85 4.93 9.31
N SER A 55 -5.27 4.39 10.40
CA SER A 55 -5.87 3.25 11.10
C SER A 55 -7.18 3.62 11.81
N ALA A 56 -7.29 4.83 12.36
CA ALA A 56 -8.51 5.33 12.99
C ALA A 56 -9.64 5.52 11.96
N ASP A 57 -9.32 5.94 10.74
CA ASP A 57 -10.30 6.01 9.65
C ASP A 57 -10.93 4.63 9.37
N LEU A 58 -10.11 3.56 9.34
CA LEU A 58 -10.61 2.21 9.14
C LEU A 58 -11.53 1.76 10.28
N VAL A 59 -11.16 2.09 11.53
CA VAL A 59 -12.02 1.81 12.69
C VAL A 59 -13.33 2.59 12.59
N GLY A 60 -13.27 3.87 12.20
CA GLY A 60 -14.46 4.71 12.01
C GLY A 60 -15.40 4.16 10.92
N LEU A 61 -14.84 3.66 9.80
CA LEU A 61 -15.62 3.00 8.76
C LEU A 61 -16.33 1.74 9.27
N LEU A 62 -15.65 0.93 10.10
CA LEU A 62 -16.27 -0.25 10.72
C LEU A 62 -17.41 0.16 11.65
N ASP A 63 -17.22 1.22 12.44
CA ASP A 63 -18.25 1.73 13.36
C ASP A 63 -19.47 2.26 12.60
N ASP A 64 -19.26 3.00 11.50
CA ASP A 64 -20.32 3.54 10.66
C ASP A 64 -21.20 2.45 10.04
N VAL A 65 -20.61 1.34 9.61
CA VAL A 65 -21.36 0.19 9.07
C VAL A 65 -21.80 -0.82 10.12
N GLY A 66 -21.55 -0.55 11.40
CA GLY A 66 -21.95 -1.40 12.51
C GLY A 66 -21.17 -2.72 12.61
N SER A 67 -19.96 -2.80 12.04
CA SER A 67 -19.12 -3.99 12.11
C SER A 67 -18.13 -3.94 13.27
N GLN A 68 -18.10 -4.99 14.09
CA GLN A 68 -17.15 -5.09 15.21
C GLN A 68 -15.72 -5.31 14.73
N GLN A 69 -15.54 -6.13 13.69
CA GLN A 69 -14.25 -6.50 13.14
C GLN A 69 -14.32 -6.69 11.62
N ALA A 70 -13.15 -6.64 10.96
CA ALA A 70 -12.99 -7.00 9.57
C ALA A 70 -11.69 -7.77 9.33
N ALA A 71 -11.65 -8.50 8.21
CA ALA A 71 -10.39 -8.83 7.56
C ALA A 71 -9.89 -7.59 6.81
N LEU A 72 -8.62 -7.27 6.95
CA LEU A 72 -7.99 -6.11 6.35
C LEU A 72 -7.03 -6.54 5.24
N VAL A 73 -7.16 -5.96 4.07
CA VAL A 73 -6.28 -6.24 2.92
C VAL A 73 -5.71 -4.92 2.42
N GLY A 74 -4.41 -4.86 2.22
CA GLY A 74 -3.76 -3.64 1.72
C GLY A 74 -2.74 -3.93 0.62
N HIS A 75 -2.58 -2.99 -0.30
CA HIS A 75 -1.56 -3.00 -1.33
C HIS A 75 -0.63 -1.79 -1.18
N ASP A 76 0.67 -1.96 -1.42
CA ASP A 76 1.69 -0.92 -1.33
C ASP A 76 1.62 -0.18 0.02
N PHE A 77 1.43 1.14 0.04
CA PHE A 77 1.27 1.88 1.31
C PHE A 77 0.01 1.43 2.07
N GLY A 78 -1.04 0.98 1.38
CA GLY A 78 -2.19 0.34 2.02
C GLY A 78 -1.82 -0.93 2.78
N ALA A 79 -0.77 -1.67 2.35
CA ALA A 79 -0.24 -2.78 3.13
C ALA A 79 0.48 -2.31 4.41
N VAL A 80 1.18 -1.16 4.37
CA VAL A 80 1.76 -0.56 5.58
C VAL A 80 0.66 -0.24 6.61
N VAL A 81 -0.46 0.32 6.15
CA VAL A 81 -1.64 0.56 7.00
C VAL A 81 -2.21 -0.76 7.51
N ALA A 82 -2.40 -1.75 6.61
CA ALA A 82 -2.96 -3.05 6.96
C ALA A 82 -2.11 -3.81 8.00
N TRP A 83 -0.79 -3.73 7.94
CA TRP A 83 0.10 -4.33 8.93
C TRP A 83 0.15 -3.55 10.25
N THR A 84 -0.09 -2.24 10.21
CA THR A 84 -0.01 -1.39 11.42
C THR A 84 -1.31 -1.35 12.20
N ALA A 85 -2.45 -1.32 11.51
CA ALA A 85 -3.76 -1.21 12.15
C ALA A 85 -4.05 -2.32 13.18
N PRO A 86 -3.74 -3.61 12.97
CA PRO A 86 -3.90 -4.65 13.99
C PRO A 86 -3.00 -4.46 15.23
N LEU A 87 -1.86 -3.80 15.10
CA LEU A 87 -1.00 -3.48 16.25
C LEU A 87 -1.59 -2.35 17.10
N LEU A 88 -2.28 -1.40 16.46
CA LEU A 88 -2.92 -0.27 17.12
C LEU A 88 -4.33 -0.61 17.65
N HIS A 89 -5.05 -1.47 16.95
CA HIS A 89 -6.44 -1.86 17.22
C HIS A 89 -6.62 -3.37 17.14
N PRO A 90 -5.97 -4.17 18.03
CA PRO A 90 -5.92 -5.64 17.91
C PRO A 90 -7.29 -6.32 17.92
N ASP A 91 -8.29 -5.69 18.53
CA ASP A 91 -9.64 -6.23 18.63
C ASP A 91 -10.54 -5.91 17.42
N ARG A 92 -10.04 -5.12 16.45
CA ARG A 92 -10.83 -4.66 15.31
C ARG A 92 -10.53 -5.40 14.00
N PHE A 93 -9.44 -6.17 13.94
CA PHE A 93 -9.03 -6.86 12.72
C PHE A 93 -8.81 -8.35 12.96
N SER A 94 -9.70 -9.17 12.38
CA SER A 94 -9.75 -10.63 12.57
C SER A 94 -8.76 -11.41 11.71
N ALA A 95 -8.32 -10.82 10.59
CA ALA A 95 -7.32 -11.35 9.67
C ALA A 95 -6.69 -10.19 8.91
N VAL A 96 -5.46 -10.39 8.38
CA VAL A 96 -4.78 -9.36 7.60
C VAL A 96 -4.08 -9.95 6.39
N ALA A 97 -4.15 -9.25 5.25
CA ALA A 97 -3.36 -9.56 4.06
C ALA A 97 -2.66 -8.29 3.55
N GLY A 98 -1.40 -8.42 3.18
CA GLY A 98 -0.65 -7.35 2.54
C GLY A 98 -0.06 -7.79 1.21
N LEU A 99 -0.18 -6.92 0.20
CA LEU A 99 0.31 -7.13 -1.15
C LEU A 99 1.51 -6.21 -1.41
N SER A 100 2.50 -6.70 -2.12
CA SER A 100 3.76 -6.04 -2.48
C SER A 100 4.68 -5.75 -1.29
N LEU A 101 4.17 -5.27 -0.17
CA LEU A 101 4.95 -4.98 1.03
C LEU A 101 4.64 -5.98 2.15
N PRO A 102 5.61 -6.80 2.59
CA PRO A 102 5.45 -7.71 3.73
C PRO A 102 5.46 -6.95 5.06
N PRO A 103 4.96 -7.55 6.16
CA PRO A 103 5.14 -6.98 7.49
C PRO A 103 6.62 -6.94 7.84
N VAL A 104 7.09 -5.79 8.33
CA VAL A 104 8.49 -5.61 8.73
C VAL A 104 8.57 -5.04 10.13
N PRO A 105 9.54 -5.49 10.94
CA PRO A 105 9.74 -4.95 12.28
C PRO A 105 10.09 -3.46 12.22
N ARG A 106 9.61 -2.72 13.21
CA ARG A 106 9.97 -1.31 13.39
C ARG A 106 11.49 -1.13 13.40
N PRO A 107 12.05 -0.20 12.60
CA PRO A 107 13.47 0.06 12.60
C PRO A 107 13.94 0.65 13.94
N LYS A 108 15.21 0.44 14.27
CA LYS A 108 15.81 0.93 15.54
C LYS A 108 16.02 2.45 15.58
N VAL A 109 15.95 3.10 14.44
CA VAL A 109 16.11 4.55 14.24
C VAL A 109 14.95 5.08 13.41
N PRO A 110 14.69 6.39 13.37
CA PRO A 110 13.68 6.99 12.50
C PRO A 110 13.82 6.50 11.05
N THR A 111 12.69 6.31 10.38
CA THR A 111 12.63 5.62 9.08
C THR A 111 13.48 6.33 8.02
N THR A 112 13.43 7.69 7.98
CA THR A 112 14.25 8.45 7.03
C THR A 112 15.74 8.33 7.34
N GLN A 113 16.12 8.23 8.63
CA GLN A 113 17.51 8.00 9.02
C GLN A 113 17.99 6.61 8.58
N ALA A 114 17.13 5.59 8.70
CA ALA A 114 17.43 4.25 8.22
C ALA A 114 17.68 4.25 6.70
N PHE A 115 16.84 4.94 5.93
CA PHE A 115 17.02 5.08 4.48
C PHE A 115 18.30 5.86 4.11
N ARG A 116 18.58 6.99 4.77
CA ARG A 116 19.84 7.71 4.55
C ARG A 116 21.07 6.84 4.82
N LYS A 117 20.99 5.96 5.82
CA LYS A 117 22.09 5.03 6.11
C LYS A 117 22.27 3.97 5.02
N VAL A 118 21.20 3.51 4.39
CA VAL A 118 21.24 2.49 3.32
C VAL A 118 21.67 3.11 1.99
N PHE A 119 21.07 4.25 1.61
CA PHE A 119 21.24 4.84 0.28
C PHE A 119 22.38 5.87 0.22
N GLY A 120 22.83 6.42 1.37
CA GLY A 120 23.90 7.43 1.41
C GLY A 120 23.52 8.67 0.61
N ASP A 121 24.40 9.05 -0.34
CA ASP A 121 24.20 10.18 -1.24
C ASP A 121 23.42 9.82 -2.51
N ASN A 122 23.04 8.54 -2.66
CA ASN A 122 22.21 8.11 -3.78
C ASN A 122 20.80 8.70 -3.66
N PHE A 123 20.19 8.96 -4.81
CA PHE A 123 18.79 9.36 -4.83
C PHE A 123 17.90 8.22 -4.31
N PHE A 124 16.95 8.56 -3.47
CA PHE A 124 15.90 7.64 -3.04
C PHE A 124 14.58 8.42 -2.94
N TYR A 125 13.59 8.02 -3.72
CA TYR A 125 12.35 8.78 -3.89
C TYR A 125 11.63 9.08 -2.58
N ILE A 126 11.65 8.17 -1.61
CA ILE A 126 11.03 8.39 -0.29
C ILE A 126 11.71 9.57 0.44
N LEU A 127 13.03 9.71 0.32
CA LEU A 127 13.75 10.86 0.91
C LEU A 127 13.47 12.15 0.15
N TYR A 128 13.31 12.08 -1.16
CA TYR A 128 12.93 13.21 -1.99
C TYR A 128 11.51 13.72 -1.67
N PHE A 129 10.58 12.81 -1.37
CA PHE A 129 9.19 13.16 -1.02
C PHE A 129 9.04 13.82 0.36
N GLN A 130 10.09 13.81 1.21
CA GLN A 130 9.99 14.39 2.56
C GLN A 130 9.81 15.90 2.55
N GLU A 131 10.42 16.61 1.60
CA GLU A 131 10.32 18.06 1.51
C GLU A 131 9.01 18.46 0.80
N PRO A 132 8.12 19.25 1.44
CA PRO A 132 6.94 19.76 0.78
C PRO A 132 7.32 20.73 -0.36
N GLY A 133 6.65 20.62 -1.48
CA GLY A 133 6.77 21.51 -2.64
C GLY A 133 7.43 20.87 -3.87
N PRO A 134 8.71 20.45 -3.83
CA PRO A 134 9.37 19.94 -5.04
C PRO A 134 8.67 18.75 -5.70
N ALA A 135 8.40 17.70 -4.93
CA ALA A 135 7.68 16.51 -5.44
C ALA A 135 6.21 16.82 -5.77
N ASP A 136 5.56 17.69 -4.99
CA ASP A 136 4.18 18.12 -5.26
C ASP A 136 4.07 18.77 -6.64
N ALA A 137 4.95 19.73 -6.93
CA ALA A 137 4.98 20.45 -8.21
C ALA A 137 5.33 19.50 -9.37
N GLU A 138 6.36 18.65 -9.19
CA GLU A 138 6.79 17.70 -10.24
C GLU A 138 5.67 16.75 -10.64
N LEU A 139 5.01 16.12 -9.67
CA LEU A 139 3.99 15.11 -9.95
C LEU A 139 2.70 15.74 -10.50
N ALA A 140 2.36 16.96 -10.08
CA ALA A 140 1.16 17.67 -10.49
C ALA A 140 1.31 18.43 -11.82
N GLU A 141 2.53 18.61 -12.35
CA GLU A 141 2.77 19.33 -13.61
C GLU A 141 2.03 18.68 -14.79
N ASP A 142 2.11 17.34 -14.88
CA ASP A 142 1.36 16.54 -15.85
C ASP A 142 0.97 15.19 -15.21
N PRO A 143 -0.22 15.09 -14.59
CA PRO A 143 -0.68 13.86 -13.97
C PRO A 143 -0.73 12.66 -14.92
N ALA A 144 -1.03 12.88 -16.20
CA ALA A 144 -1.06 11.80 -17.20
C ALA A 144 0.34 11.20 -17.42
N THR A 145 1.36 12.06 -17.56
CA THR A 145 2.75 11.59 -17.68
C THR A 145 3.24 10.98 -16.38
N THR A 146 2.90 11.54 -15.23
CA THR A 146 3.23 10.98 -13.91
C THR A 146 2.70 9.56 -13.77
N LEU A 147 1.40 9.35 -13.95
CA LEU A 147 0.77 8.05 -13.81
C LEU A 147 1.27 7.05 -14.85
N ARG A 148 1.45 7.48 -16.11
CA ARG A 148 1.97 6.61 -17.17
C ARG A 148 3.34 6.06 -16.82
N ARG A 149 4.24 6.91 -16.30
CA ARG A 149 5.58 6.48 -15.89
C ARG A 149 5.54 5.56 -14.68
N LEU A 150 4.74 5.89 -13.67
CA LEU A 150 4.64 5.10 -12.45
C LEU A 150 4.00 3.71 -12.71
N PHE A 151 2.96 3.65 -13.53
CA PHE A 151 2.30 2.37 -13.86
C PHE A 151 3.16 1.47 -14.75
N ALA A 152 4.08 2.02 -15.51
CA ALA A 152 5.05 1.27 -16.31
C ALA A 152 6.33 0.94 -15.52
N THR A 153 6.23 0.73 -14.21
CA THR A 153 7.39 0.42 -13.35
C THR A 153 8.26 -0.69 -13.95
N PRO A 154 9.58 -0.47 -14.05
CA PRO A 154 10.51 -1.48 -14.56
C PRO A 154 10.49 -2.74 -13.70
N SER A 155 10.75 -3.90 -14.31
CA SER A 155 10.91 -5.14 -13.57
C SER A 155 12.14 -5.10 -12.66
N ALA A 156 12.16 -5.95 -11.64
CA ALA A 156 13.30 -6.09 -10.72
C ALA A 156 14.63 -6.41 -11.44
N ASP A 157 14.56 -7.00 -12.64
CA ASP A 157 15.73 -7.36 -13.45
C ASP A 157 16.27 -6.21 -14.31
N ASP A 158 15.56 -5.07 -14.40
CA ASP A 158 16.05 -3.90 -15.15
C ASP A 158 17.10 -3.12 -14.35
N VAL A 159 18.32 -3.63 -14.40
CA VAL A 159 19.50 -3.03 -13.75
C VAL A 159 19.72 -1.57 -14.19
N ALA A 160 19.47 -1.25 -15.47
CA ALA A 160 19.65 0.11 -15.98
C ALA A 160 18.63 1.09 -15.38
N ALA A 161 17.39 0.68 -15.22
CA ALA A 161 16.36 1.46 -14.53
C ALA A 161 16.69 1.64 -13.04
N ALA A 162 17.11 0.56 -12.36
CA ALA A 162 17.52 0.62 -10.96
C ALA A 162 18.70 1.58 -10.75
N LEU A 163 19.69 1.55 -11.61
CA LEU A 163 20.84 2.48 -11.54
C LEU A 163 20.41 3.94 -11.76
N ARG A 164 19.52 4.22 -12.73
CA ARG A 164 18.98 5.58 -12.94
C ARG A 164 18.25 6.08 -11.69
N MET A 165 17.43 5.21 -11.06
CA MET A 165 16.69 5.55 -9.85
C MET A 165 17.59 5.89 -8.67
N LEU A 166 18.80 5.36 -8.61
CA LEU A 166 19.76 5.58 -7.51
C LEU A 166 20.82 6.64 -7.83
N THR A 167 20.92 7.13 -9.06
CA THR A 167 21.96 8.09 -9.46
C THR A 167 21.82 9.39 -8.67
N PRO A 168 22.87 9.87 -7.97
CA PRO A 168 22.85 11.19 -7.35
C PRO A 168 22.68 12.30 -8.38
N GLY A 169 22.02 13.40 -8.02
CA GLY A 169 21.85 14.55 -8.91
C GLY A 169 20.63 15.39 -8.51
N PRO A 170 20.50 16.57 -9.09
CA PRO A 170 19.42 17.52 -8.82
C PRO A 170 18.09 17.12 -9.47
N GLU A 171 18.12 16.14 -10.37
CA GLU A 171 16.93 15.71 -11.12
C GLU A 171 15.89 15.15 -10.17
N GLY A 172 14.61 15.44 -10.44
CA GLY A 172 13.48 14.94 -9.69
C GLY A 172 13.24 13.44 -9.89
N PHE A 173 12.16 12.96 -9.32
CA PHE A 173 11.80 11.54 -9.33
C PHE A 173 11.41 11.06 -10.73
N LEU A 174 10.52 11.80 -11.41
CA LEU A 174 10.00 11.39 -12.73
C LEU A 174 11.09 11.42 -13.82
N ALA A 175 12.05 12.33 -13.72
CA ALA A 175 13.15 12.38 -14.69
C ALA A 175 14.00 11.10 -14.72
N ARG A 176 13.95 10.30 -13.64
CA ARG A 176 14.68 9.03 -13.50
C ARG A 176 13.92 7.82 -14.04
N ILE A 177 12.61 7.97 -14.24
CA ILE A 177 11.74 6.95 -14.81
C ILE A 177 11.62 7.19 -16.31
N PRO A 178 12.05 6.24 -17.17
CA PRO A 178 11.94 6.42 -18.62
C PRO A 178 10.49 6.63 -19.04
N GLU A 179 10.29 7.43 -20.10
CA GLU A 179 8.99 7.54 -20.74
C GLU A 179 8.64 6.21 -21.39
N PRO A 180 7.53 5.55 -21.00
CA PRO A 180 7.13 4.30 -21.62
C PRO A 180 6.55 4.54 -23.02
N GLY A 181 6.66 3.54 -23.90
CA GLY A 181 6.11 3.61 -25.24
C GLY A 181 4.58 3.57 -25.34
N GLY A 182 3.89 3.43 -24.21
CA GLY A 182 2.43 3.34 -24.12
C GLY A 182 1.99 2.95 -22.70
N LEU A 183 0.70 2.69 -22.53
CA LEU A 183 0.16 2.14 -21.30
C LEU A 183 0.60 0.68 -21.13
N PRO A 184 0.82 0.22 -19.88
CA PRO A 184 1.03 -1.21 -19.62
C PRO A 184 -0.22 -2.02 -20.01
N GLY A 185 -0.02 -3.27 -20.39
CA GLY A 185 -1.08 -4.11 -20.95
C GLY A 185 -2.22 -4.46 -20.00
N TRP A 186 -2.05 -4.19 -18.72
CA TRP A 186 -3.05 -4.47 -17.69
C TRP A 186 -4.07 -3.32 -17.47
N ILE A 187 -3.85 -2.11 -18.02
CA ILE A 187 -4.79 -0.99 -17.93
C ILE A 187 -5.20 -0.51 -19.32
N ASN A 188 -6.50 -0.34 -19.55
CA ASN A 188 -7.03 0.25 -20.76
C ASN A 188 -7.08 1.78 -20.67
N GLN A 189 -7.32 2.46 -21.80
CA GLN A 189 -7.32 3.92 -21.85
C GLN A 189 -8.40 4.54 -20.97
N GLN A 190 -9.59 3.95 -20.90
CA GLN A 190 -10.70 4.50 -20.10
C GLN A 190 -10.38 4.45 -18.59
N ASP A 191 -9.84 3.35 -18.12
CA ASP A 191 -9.42 3.18 -16.72
C ASP A 191 -8.26 4.13 -16.38
N PHE A 192 -7.32 4.29 -17.31
CA PHE A 192 -6.23 5.25 -17.15
C PHE A 192 -6.72 6.70 -17.09
N ASP A 193 -7.65 7.09 -17.97
CA ASP A 193 -8.22 8.44 -18.01
C ASP A 193 -8.97 8.75 -16.69
N PHE A 194 -9.61 7.76 -16.08
CA PHE A 194 -10.23 7.90 -14.76
C PHE A 194 -9.18 8.27 -13.69
N TYR A 195 -8.05 7.57 -13.64
CA TYR A 195 -6.96 7.93 -12.72
C TYR A 195 -6.44 9.34 -12.99
N VAL A 196 -6.22 9.69 -14.26
CA VAL A 196 -5.74 11.04 -14.65
C VAL A 196 -6.72 12.12 -14.21
N GLU A 197 -8.03 11.94 -14.42
CA GLU A 197 -9.06 12.89 -14.00
C GLU A 197 -9.03 13.10 -12.48
N GLU A 198 -9.00 12.01 -11.71
CA GLU A 198 -8.96 12.08 -10.26
C GLU A 198 -7.69 12.75 -9.73
N PHE A 199 -6.50 12.38 -10.21
CA PHE A 199 -5.26 13.00 -9.78
C PHE A 199 -5.06 14.44 -10.32
N THR A 200 -5.70 14.80 -11.42
CA THR A 200 -5.78 16.22 -11.87
C THR A 200 -6.60 17.06 -10.90
N ARG A 201 -7.69 16.49 -10.35
CA ARG A 201 -8.58 17.18 -9.40
C ARG A 201 -8.01 17.24 -7.99
N THR A 202 -7.31 16.16 -7.55
CA THR A 202 -6.85 16.01 -6.17
C THR A 202 -5.40 16.39 -5.95
N GLU A 203 -4.62 16.44 -7.02
CA GLU A 203 -3.17 16.50 -7.00
C GLU A 203 -2.54 15.35 -6.18
N PHE A 204 -1.24 15.43 -5.89
CA PHE A 204 -0.50 14.37 -5.20
C PHE A 204 -0.13 14.70 -3.75
N THR A 205 -0.40 15.93 -3.29
CA THR A 205 0.04 16.40 -1.96
C THR A 205 -0.51 15.54 -0.82
N GLY A 206 -1.79 15.17 -0.87
CA GLY A 206 -2.39 14.28 0.13
C GLY A 206 -1.68 12.91 0.19
N ALA A 207 -1.41 12.34 -0.97
CA ALA A 207 -0.69 11.09 -1.11
C ALA A 207 0.77 11.17 -0.63
N LEU A 208 1.48 12.27 -0.98
CA LEU A 208 2.85 12.52 -0.54
C LEU A 208 2.96 12.72 0.98
N ASN A 209 1.93 13.24 1.63
CA ASN A 209 1.93 13.44 3.08
C ASN A 209 2.02 12.10 3.85
N TRP A 210 1.59 10.98 3.26
CA TRP A 210 1.79 9.66 3.87
C TRP A 210 3.29 9.34 4.03
N TYR A 211 4.10 9.66 3.02
CA TYR A 211 5.56 9.48 3.07
C TYR A 211 6.22 10.46 4.07
N ARG A 212 5.72 11.70 4.14
CA ARG A 212 6.21 12.73 5.08
C ARG A 212 5.97 12.37 6.54
N CYS A 213 5.03 11.47 6.81
CA CYS A 213 4.72 10.97 8.14
C CYS A 213 5.63 9.82 8.61
N PHE A 214 6.59 9.32 7.83
CA PHE A 214 7.38 8.14 8.21
C PHE A 214 8.08 8.26 9.57
N ASP A 215 8.75 9.38 9.85
CA ASP A 215 9.45 9.56 11.13
C ASP A 215 8.45 9.79 12.26
N ARG A 216 7.37 10.51 12.00
CA ARG A 216 6.28 10.67 12.95
C ARG A 216 5.59 9.33 13.28
N ASN A 217 5.36 8.51 12.26
CA ASN A 217 4.84 7.16 12.44
C ASN A 217 5.78 6.31 13.30
N TRP A 218 7.09 6.42 13.06
CA TRP A 218 8.09 5.74 13.88
C TRP A 218 8.00 6.15 15.36
N GLU A 219 7.79 7.43 15.66
CA GLU A 219 7.60 7.90 17.04
C GLU A 219 6.31 7.34 17.66
N LEU A 220 5.18 7.49 16.95
CA LEU A 220 3.85 7.12 17.45
C LEU A 220 3.68 5.61 17.65
N THR A 221 4.40 4.79 16.88
CA THR A 221 4.37 3.33 16.99
C THR A 221 5.48 2.76 17.88
N ALA A 222 6.06 3.56 18.79
CA ALA A 222 7.13 3.10 19.69
C ALA A 222 6.65 2.04 20.70
N ALA A 223 5.39 2.13 21.13
CA ALA A 223 4.75 1.20 22.07
C ALA A 223 3.28 0.99 21.69
N PRO A 224 2.99 0.25 20.60
CA PRO A 224 1.63 -0.01 20.19
C PRO A 224 0.92 -0.93 21.22
N PRO A 225 -0.43 -0.94 21.26
CA PRO A 225 -1.21 -1.81 22.14
C PRO A 225 -0.89 -3.30 21.97
N ALA A 226 -0.57 -3.76 20.75
CA ALA A 226 -0.08 -5.10 20.49
C ALA A 226 1.34 -5.05 19.90
N ALA A 227 2.25 -5.90 20.40
CA ALA A 227 3.62 -5.97 19.90
C ALA A 227 3.73 -6.76 18.58
N THR A 228 2.79 -7.68 18.34
CA THR A 228 2.75 -8.59 17.20
C THR A 228 1.33 -8.76 16.69
N ILE A 229 1.20 -9.26 15.46
CA ILE A 229 -0.07 -9.62 14.84
C ILE A 229 -0.31 -11.11 15.06
N ASP A 230 -1.22 -11.45 15.96
CA ASP A 230 -1.60 -12.84 16.26
C ASP A 230 -2.79 -13.32 15.41
N ALA A 231 -3.40 -12.43 14.66
CA ALA A 231 -4.40 -12.78 13.67
C ALA A 231 -3.76 -13.56 12.51
N PRO A 232 -4.52 -14.42 11.82
CA PRO A 232 -4.08 -15.02 10.56
C PRO A 232 -3.61 -13.93 9.57
N ALA A 233 -2.49 -14.18 8.93
CA ALA A 233 -1.84 -13.19 8.09
C ALA A 233 -1.37 -13.80 6.77
N LEU A 234 -1.58 -13.08 5.65
CA LEU A 234 -1.17 -13.46 4.32
C LEU A 234 -0.31 -12.36 3.70
N PHE A 235 0.84 -12.72 3.15
CA PHE A 235 1.59 -11.88 2.25
C PHE A 235 1.47 -12.38 0.81
N ILE A 236 1.17 -11.48 -0.14
CA ILE A 236 1.18 -11.77 -1.58
C ILE A 236 2.21 -10.86 -2.24
N GLY A 237 3.20 -11.44 -2.91
CA GLY A 237 4.24 -10.70 -3.62
C GLY A 237 4.37 -11.12 -5.08
N GLY A 238 4.78 -10.17 -5.93
CA GLY A 238 5.20 -10.47 -7.30
C GLY A 238 6.69 -10.81 -7.34
N THR A 239 7.10 -11.81 -8.13
CA THR A 239 8.53 -12.15 -8.22
C THR A 239 9.35 -11.06 -8.90
N ASP A 240 8.71 -10.21 -9.70
CA ASP A 240 9.33 -9.14 -10.47
C ASP A 240 9.11 -7.75 -9.84
N ASP A 241 8.52 -7.71 -8.62
CA ASP A 241 8.34 -6.47 -7.87
C ASP A 241 9.68 -5.97 -7.30
N ALA A 242 10.14 -4.83 -7.82
CA ALA A 242 11.39 -4.20 -7.42
C ALA A 242 11.41 -3.76 -5.93
N THR A 243 10.25 -3.54 -5.31
CA THR A 243 10.17 -3.14 -3.90
C THR A 243 10.67 -4.23 -2.96
N LEU A 244 10.59 -5.49 -3.37
CA LEU A 244 11.08 -6.63 -2.58
C LEU A 244 12.61 -6.64 -2.44
N ALA A 245 13.35 -5.97 -3.32
CA ALA A 245 14.81 -5.91 -3.27
C ALA A 245 15.34 -5.21 -2.01
N TYR A 246 14.57 -4.25 -1.46
CA TYR A 246 14.96 -3.50 -0.26
C TYR A 246 14.05 -3.74 0.95
N THR A 247 13.09 -4.67 0.83
CA THR A 247 12.17 -5.00 1.93
C THR A 247 12.59 -6.31 2.60
N PRO A 248 12.87 -6.34 3.90
CA PRO A 248 13.41 -7.52 4.60
C PRO A 248 12.31 -8.57 4.88
N ARG A 249 11.72 -9.16 3.84
CA ARG A 249 10.65 -10.17 3.91
C ARG A 249 10.95 -11.33 4.86
N HIS A 250 12.22 -11.76 4.93
CA HIS A 250 12.65 -12.84 5.82
C HIS A 250 12.40 -12.55 7.32
N ARG A 251 12.11 -11.29 7.67
CA ARG A 251 11.81 -10.87 9.04
C ARG A 251 10.30 -10.78 9.34
N ALA A 252 9.45 -11.09 8.37
CA ALA A 252 7.99 -10.93 8.50
C ALA A 252 7.40 -11.62 9.75
N ARG A 253 7.92 -12.80 10.10
CA ARG A 253 7.48 -13.56 11.29
C ARG A 253 7.89 -12.95 12.63
N GLU A 254 8.71 -11.92 12.63
CA GLU A 254 8.97 -11.13 13.85
C GLU A 254 7.76 -10.22 14.19
N VAL A 255 6.90 -9.94 13.21
CA VAL A 255 5.70 -9.10 13.34
C VAL A 255 4.43 -9.95 13.30
N ALA A 256 4.27 -10.77 12.25
CA ALA A 256 3.13 -11.66 12.08
C ALA A 256 3.44 -13.02 12.74
N THR A 257 3.04 -13.17 14.01
CA THR A 257 3.33 -14.35 14.84
C THR A 257 2.22 -15.40 14.82
N GLY A 258 1.04 -15.05 14.30
CA GLY A 258 -0.05 -15.98 14.07
C GLY A 258 0.18 -16.94 12.89
N ASP A 259 -0.90 -17.45 12.30
CA ASP A 259 -0.82 -18.26 11.07
C ASP A 259 -0.44 -17.37 9.90
N TYR A 260 0.87 -17.24 9.65
CA TYR A 260 1.42 -16.41 8.58
C TYR A 260 1.76 -17.27 7.36
N ARG A 261 1.22 -16.87 6.21
CA ARG A 261 1.41 -17.51 4.90
C ARG A 261 1.98 -16.53 3.88
N GLU A 262 2.68 -17.06 2.88
CA GLU A 262 3.21 -16.29 1.76
C GLU A 262 2.80 -16.92 0.44
N VAL A 263 2.37 -16.10 -0.50
CA VAL A 263 2.09 -16.47 -1.89
C VAL A 263 2.93 -15.57 -2.80
N MET A 264 3.77 -16.18 -3.64
CA MET A 264 4.55 -15.46 -4.64
C MET A 264 3.97 -15.71 -6.02
N ILE A 265 3.51 -14.66 -6.69
CA ILE A 265 2.97 -14.73 -8.05
C ILE A 265 4.13 -14.55 -9.03
N LYS A 266 4.40 -15.59 -9.82
CA LYS A 266 5.53 -15.61 -10.76
C LYS A 266 5.28 -14.64 -11.91
N GLY A 267 6.26 -13.78 -12.19
CA GLY A 267 6.25 -12.82 -13.29
C GLY A 267 5.37 -11.58 -13.04
N ALA A 268 4.74 -11.48 -11.86
CA ALA A 268 4.00 -10.29 -11.48
C ALA A 268 4.95 -9.21 -10.95
N GLY A 269 4.69 -7.97 -11.34
CA GLY A 269 5.39 -6.78 -10.85
C GLY A 269 4.72 -6.21 -9.59
N HIS A 270 4.77 -4.88 -9.49
CA HIS A 270 4.26 -4.15 -8.33
C HIS A 270 2.73 -4.05 -8.29
N TRP A 271 2.09 -3.85 -9.44
CA TRP A 271 0.65 -3.56 -9.55
C TRP A 271 -0.19 -4.84 -9.54
N LEU A 272 0.02 -5.70 -8.54
CA LEU A 272 -0.53 -7.06 -8.45
C LEU A 272 -2.03 -7.14 -8.66
N THR A 273 -2.79 -6.20 -8.08
CA THR A 273 -4.26 -6.14 -8.15
C THR A 273 -4.77 -5.98 -9.58
N GLU A 274 -3.95 -5.38 -10.41
CA GLU A 274 -4.21 -5.01 -11.80
C GLU A 274 -3.52 -5.96 -12.79
N GLU A 275 -2.25 -6.32 -12.54
CA GLU A 275 -1.46 -7.18 -13.41
C GLU A 275 -1.94 -8.63 -13.38
N CYS A 276 -2.30 -9.12 -12.21
CA CYS A 276 -2.64 -10.52 -11.96
C CYS A 276 -3.93 -10.65 -11.12
N PRO A 277 -5.06 -10.01 -11.54
CA PRO A 277 -6.26 -9.92 -10.71
C PRO A 277 -6.83 -11.28 -10.33
N HIS A 278 -6.74 -12.28 -11.22
CA HIS A 278 -7.23 -13.64 -10.96
C HIS A 278 -6.39 -14.37 -9.91
N ASP A 279 -5.06 -14.25 -9.97
CA ASP A 279 -4.18 -14.91 -9.02
C ASP A 279 -4.29 -14.28 -7.62
N VAL A 280 -4.36 -12.94 -7.56
CA VAL A 280 -4.60 -12.21 -6.32
C VAL A 280 -5.95 -12.60 -5.72
N THR A 281 -7.02 -12.58 -6.52
CA THR A 281 -8.37 -12.95 -6.07
C THR A 281 -8.40 -14.38 -5.53
N ARG A 282 -7.79 -15.33 -6.24
CA ARG A 282 -7.70 -16.72 -5.80
C ARG A 282 -6.97 -16.83 -4.46
N ALA A 283 -5.81 -16.20 -4.31
CA ALA A 283 -5.04 -16.24 -3.06
C ALA A 283 -5.81 -15.63 -1.88
N LEU A 284 -6.51 -14.52 -2.11
CA LEU A 284 -7.37 -13.90 -1.09
C LEU A 284 -8.55 -14.79 -0.72
N LEU A 285 -9.24 -15.40 -1.69
CA LEU A 285 -10.36 -16.30 -1.42
C LEU A 285 -9.92 -17.55 -0.68
N GLU A 286 -8.81 -18.19 -1.08
CA GLU A 286 -8.24 -19.34 -0.37
C GLU A 286 -7.88 -19.00 1.09
N PHE A 287 -7.35 -17.81 1.32
CA PHE A 287 -7.03 -17.32 2.67
C PHE A 287 -8.29 -17.05 3.49
N LEU A 288 -9.24 -16.28 2.96
CA LEU A 288 -10.43 -15.84 3.68
C LEU A 288 -11.43 -16.98 3.96
N THR A 289 -11.47 -18.01 3.11
CA THR A 289 -12.33 -19.19 3.28
C THR A 289 -11.66 -20.31 4.10
N ASP A 290 -10.39 -20.16 4.49
CA ASP A 290 -9.75 -21.06 5.43
C ASP A 290 -10.60 -21.16 6.72
N PRO A 291 -10.87 -22.37 7.25
CA PRO A 291 -11.77 -22.53 8.40
C PRO A 291 -11.41 -21.71 9.63
N ILE A 292 -10.11 -21.51 9.88
CA ILE A 292 -9.64 -20.72 11.03
C ILE A 292 -9.93 -19.22 10.79
N VAL A 293 -9.69 -18.73 9.57
CA VAL A 293 -9.92 -17.34 9.18
C VAL A 293 -11.42 -17.04 9.11
N ASP A 294 -12.18 -17.89 8.41
CA ASP A 294 -13.62 -17.73 8.25
C ASP A 294 -14.35 -17.74 9.59
N GLN A 295 -13.97 -18.64 10.51
CA GLN A 295 -14.51 -18.65 11.85
C GLN A 295 -14.29 -17.33 12.60
N ARG A 296 -13.10 -16.73 12.50
CA ARG A 296 -12.80 -15.44 13.13
C ARG A 296 -13.62 -14.32 12.52
N ILE A 297 -13.74 -14.28 11.18
CA ILE A 297 -14.54 -13.26 10.47
C ILE A 297 -16.02 -13.37 10.84
N ARG A 298 -16.60 -14.59 10.90
CA ARG A 298 -18.02 -14.79 11.20
C ARG A 298 -18.38 -14.65 12.67
N SER A 299 -17.45 -14.96 13.60
CA SER A 299 -17.69 -14.76 15.03
C SER A 299 -17.82 -13.29 15.43
N SER A 300 -17.28 -12.39 14.62
CA SER A 300 -17.34 -10.93 14.81
C SER A 300 -18.62 -10.28 14.29
N THR A 301 -19.49 -11.03 13.63
CA THR A 301 -20.76 -10.53 13.06
C THR A 301 -21.98 -10.81 13.94
N ARG A 302 -21.77 -11.32 15.14
CA ARG A 302 -22.79 -11.56 16.17
C ARG A 302 -22.60 -10.60 17.33
#